data_624e2072676c2977324363339a2e8141
#
_entry.id   624e2072676c2977324363339a2e8141
#
_cell.length_a   1.000
_cell.length_b   1.000
_cell.length_c   1.000
_cell.angle_alpha   90.00
_cell.angle_beta   90.00
_cell.angle_gamma   90.00
#
_symmetry.space_group_name_H-M   'P 1'
#
loop_
_entity.id
_entity.type
_entity.pdbx_description
1 polymer ?
#
loop_
_entity_poly.entity_id
_entity_poly.type
_entity_poly.pdbx_seq_one_letter_code
_entity_poly.pdbx_strand_id
1 'polypeptide(L)'
;SRYGMIAFASSLDQAGIFTTDALDAAILLKEMSGYDEKDSTSSSVEVPDYHSYCLSDTNHNYTVGIPEEFVKDLNDDVKKVFYDSVKVLEKVGCKIKTINLKYTSLGVSAYQVVAPAECSSNLSRFDGVRYGHRSDNSSDLENLYRESRSEGFGKEVKRRILVGTYALSAGYYDAYYLKAQKVRNLIANDFRDA
;
A
#
# COMPACT_ATOMS: atom_id res chain seq x y z
N SER A 1 8.70 6.31 9.26
CA SER A 1 7.70 6.72 10.26
C SER A 1 6.33 6.95 9.59
N ARG A 2 5.28 6.73 10.36
CA ARG A 2 3.89 7.05 10.01
C ARG A 2 3.36 8.28 10.75
N TYR A 3 4.16 8.86 11.62
CA TYR A 3 3.76 10.04 12.39
C TYR A 3 3.43 11.21 11.46
N GLY A 4 2.26 11.80 11.65
CA GLY A 4 1.72 12.85 10.78
C GLY A 4 0.93 12.35 9.56
N MET A 5 0.93 11.05 9.26
CA MET A 5 0.06 10.46 8.23
C MET A 5 -1.30 10.08 8.81
N ILE A 6 -2.37 10.39 8.10
CA ILE A 6 -3.71 9.87 8.40
C ILE A 6 -3.78 8.42 7.93
N ALA A 7 -3.98 7.49 8.87
CA ALA A 7 -4.10 6.08 8.53
C ALA A 7 -5.43 5.79 7.82
N PHE A 8 -5.35 5.27 6.61
CA PHE A 8 -6.48 4.71 5.87
C PHE A 8 -6.52 3.18 6.06
N ALA A 9 -5.54 2.48 5.50
CA ALA A 9 -5.37 1.04 5.68
C ALA A 9 -3.95 0.79 6.22
N SER A 10 -3.77 0.76 7.53
CA SER A 10 -2.46 0.80 8.22
C SER A 10 -1.48 -0.26 7.76
N SER A 11 -1.95 -1.43 7.31
CA SER A 11 -1.10 -2.50 6.81
C SER A 11 -0.69 -2.34 5.34
N LEU A 12 -1.24 -1.32 4.65
CA LEU A 12 -1.05 -1.08 3.21
C LEU A 12 -0.56 0.33 2.92
N ASP A 13 -0.82 1.30 3.83
CA ASP A 13 -0.44 2.69 3.64
C ASP A 13 1.08 2.83 3.57
N GLN A 14 1.55 3.57 2.56
CA GLN A 14 2.95 3.86 2.34
C GLN A 14 3.13 5.28 1.80
N ALA A 15 4.15 5.99 2.30
CA ALA A 15 4.63 7.20 1.65
C ALA A 15 5.54 6.81 0.48
N GLY A 16 5.35 7.45 -0.67
CA GLY A 16 6.17 7.26 -1.86
C GLY A 16 6.68 8.59 -2.38
N ILE A 17 7.68 8.52 -3.25
CA ILE A 17 8.28 9.67 -3.92
C ILE A 17 8.12 9.57 -5.42
N PHE A 18 7.95 10.71 -6.08
CA PHE A 18 7.91 10.82 -7.54
C PHE A 18 9.02 11.77 -7.96
N THR A 19 9.91 11.30 -8.83
CA THR A 19 11.05 12.03 -9.34
C THR A 19 11.23 11.77 -10.83
N THR A 20 12.06 12.58 -11.49
CA THR A 20 12.37 12.41 -12.90
C THR A 20 13.46 11.36 -13.15
N ASP A 21 14.27 11.06 -12.15
CA ASP A 21 15.33 10.05 -12.23
C ASP A 21 15.55 9.32 -10.89
N ALA A 22 16.38 8.28 -10.92
CA ALA A 22 16.66 7.45 -9.77
C ALA A 22 17.55 8.13 -8.73
N LEU A 23 18.38 9.08 -9.14
CA LEU A 23 19.29 9.78 -8.23
C LEU A 23 18.52 10.72 -7.29
N ASP A 24 17.59 11.49 -7.84
CA ASP A 24 16.69 12.33 -7.05
C ASP A 24 15.83 11.48 -6.11
N ALA A 25 15.36 10.31 -6.58
CA ALA A 25 14.63 9.36 -5.75
C ALA A 25 15.49 8.87 -4.56
N ALA A 26 16.75 8.56 -4.80
CA ALA A 26 17.68 8.12 -3.76
C ALA A 26 17.94 9.20 -2.70
N ILE A 27 18.08 10.46 -3.12
CA ILE A 27 18.27 11.61 -2.23
C ILE A 27 17.04 11.78 -1.33
N LEU A 28 15.84 11.87 -1.93
CA LEU A 28 14.60 12.06 -1.19
C LEU A 28 14.29 10.87 -0.28
N LEU A 29 14.52 9.64 -0.73
CA LEU A 29 14.29 8.45 0.08
C LEU A 29 15.20 8.43 1.32
N LYS A 30 16.45 8.85 1.18
CA LYS A 30 17.39 8.96 2.31
C LYS A 30 16.88 9.94 3.36
N GLU A 31 16.42 11.13 2.94
CA GLU A 31 15.92 12.17 3.85
C GLU A 31 14.57 11.79 4.50
N MET A 32 13.73 11.01 3.80
CA MET A 32 12.43 10.57 4.32
C MET A 32 12.53 9.34 5.23
N SER A 33 13.61 8.57 5.13
CA SER A 33 13.82 7.34 5.91
C SER A 33 14.52 7.63 7.22
N GLY A 34 14.29 6.80 8.22
CA GLY A 34 14.99 6.87 9.48
C GLY A 34 14.09 6.51 10.66
N TYR A 35 14.71 6.37 11.82
CA TYR A 35 14.00 6.12 13.05
C TYR A 35 13.29 7.38 13.55
N ASP A 36 12.05 7.22 13.98
CA ASP A 36 11.25 8.29 14.60
C ASP A 36 10.71 7.79 15.96
N GLU A 37 11.12 8.44 17.03
CA GLU A 37 10.69 8.12 18.40
C GLU A 37 9.17 8.28 18.63
N LYS A 38 8.49 9.08 17.78
CA LYS A 38 7.05 9.32 17.82
C LYS A 38 6.23 8.24 17.16
N ASP A 39 6.88 7.30 16.46
CA ASP A 39 6.22 6.13 15.86
C ASP A 39 6.85 4.83 16.38
N SER A 40 6.17 4.17 17.31
CA SER A 40 6.62 2.90 17.90
C SER A 40 6.82 1.76 16.89
N THR A 41 6.35 1.91 15.65
CA THR A 41 6.55 0.94 14.57
C THR A 41 7.73 1.29 13.67
N SER A 42 8.36 2.44 13.89
CA SER A 42 9.54 2.86 13.15
C SER A 42 10.73 1.94 13.46
N SER A 43 11.41 1.47 12.41
CA SER A 43 12.57 0.60 12.54
C SER A 43 13.81 1.41 12.91
N SER A 44 14.65 0.86 13.79
CA SER A 44 15.95 1.45 14.16
C SER A 44 17.10 1.01 13.24
N VAL A 45 16.80 0.37 12.11
CA VAL A 45 17.80 -0.01 11.12
C VAL A 45 18.42 1.25 10.51
N GLU A 46 19.74 1.22 10.35
CA GLU A 46 20.48 2.29 9.69
C GLU A 46 19.99 2.49 8.25
N VAL A 47 19.82 3.76 7.87
CA VAL A 47 19.40 4.11 6.51
C VAL A 47 20.60 3.99 5.57
N PRO A 48 20.52 3.16 4.53
CA PRO A 48 21.61 3.03 3.55
C PRO A 48 21.87 4.33 2.81
N ASP A 49 23.11 4.50 2.33
CA ASP A 49 23.44 5.61 1.45
C ASP A 49 23.00 5.32 0.00
N TYR A 50 21.70 5.46 -0.24
CA TYR A 50 21.10 5.20 -1.56
C TYR A 50 21.75 6.01 -2.68
N HIS A 51 22.17 7.24 -2.40
CA HIS A 51 22.82 8.10 -3.37
C HIS A 51 24.15 7.50 -3.86
N SER A 52 25.02 7.06 -2.94
CA SER A 52 26.28 6.41 -3.30
C SER A 52 26.08 5.12 -4.08
N TYR A 53 25.02 4.36 -3.76
CA TYR A 53 24.65 3.16 -4.54
C TYR A 53 24.27 3.49 -5.98
N CYS A 54 23.52 4.57 -6.21
CA CYS A 54 23.16 5.01 -7.57
C CYS A 54 24.36 5.44 -8.41
N LEU A 55 25.41 5.95 -7.78
CA LEU A 55 26.62 6.43 -8.46
C LEU A 55 27.71 5.34 -8.60
N SER A 56 27.57 4.23 -7.86
CA SER A 56 28.54 3.13 -7.92
C SER A 56 28.36 2.31 -9.19
N ASP A 57 29.47 1.96 -9.82
CA ASP A 57 29.50 1.01 -10.94
C ASP A 57 29.32 -0.41 -10.38
N THR A 58 28.08 -0.78 -10.10
CA THR A 58 27.75 -2.09 -9.51
C THR A 58 27.58 -3.14 -10.61
N ASN A 59 28.17 -4.30 -10.39
CA ASN A 59 27.98 -5.44 -11.27
C ASN A 59 26.52 -5.95 -11.09
N HIS A 60 25.69 -5.75 -12.11
CA HIS A 60 24.24 -5.99 -12.06
C HIS A 60 23.89 -7.49 -12.24
N ASN A 61 24.54 -8.38 -11.52
CA ASN A 61 24.27 -9.83 -11.54
C ASN A 61 22.94 -10.21 -10.82
N TYR A 62 21.90 -9.40 -11.02
CA TYR A 62 20.58 -9.72 -10.45
C TYR A 62 19.84 -10.74 -11.31
N THR A 63 19.03 -11.58 -10.66
CA THR A 63 18.00 -12.35 -11.35
C THR A 63 16.67 -11.63 -11.22
N VAL A 64 16.07 -11.26 -12.35
CA VAL A 64 14.79 -10.56 -12.43
C VAL A 64 13.70 -11.54 -12.82
N GLY A 65 12.72 -11.73 -11.93
CA GLY A 65 11.56 -12.58 -12.18
C GLY A 65 10.47 -11.81 -12.94
N ILE A 66 9.95 -12.39 -14.01
CA ILE A 66 8.82 -11.82 -14.77
C ILE A 66 7.60 -12.70 -14.54
N PRO A 67 6.58 -12.22 -13.81
CA PRO A 67 5.30 -12.91 -13.69
C PRO A 67 4.50 -12.76 -14.99
N GLU A 68 4.23 -13.85 -15.68
CA GLU A 68 3.47 -13.82 -16.92
C GLU A 68 2.05 -13.28 -16.73
N GLU A 69 1.46 -13.53 -15.56
CA GLU A 69 0.13 -13.08 -15.19
C GLU A 69 -0.03 -11.56 -15.23
N PHE A 70 1.06 -10.81 -14.99
CA PHE A 70 1.02 -9.34 -15.01
C PHE A 70 1.14 -8.76 -16.43
N VAL A 71 1.65 -9.55 -17.35
CA VAL A 71 1.98 -9.06 -18.71
C VAL A 71 0.93 -9.50 -19.75
N LYS A 72 0.27 -10.65 -19.53
CA LYS A 72 -0.61 -11.26 -20.54
C LYS A 72 -1.73 -10.35 -21.03
N ASP A 73 -2.32 -9.56 -20.13
CA ASP A 73 -3.49 -8.73 -20.38
C ASP A 73 -3.16 -7.24 -20.64
N LEU A 74 -1.86 -6.90 -20.77
CA LEU A 74 -1.44 -5.54 -21.12
C LEU A 74 -1.78 -5.21 -22.57
N ASN A 75 -2.07 -3.93 -22.84
CA ASN A 75 -2.18 -3.41 -24.21
C ASN A 75 -0.84 -3.58 -24.94
N ASP A 76 -0.88 -3.74 -26.27
CA ASP A 76 0.30 -4.03 -27.08
C ASP A 76 1.40 -2.97 -26.94
N ASP A 77 1.04 -1.69 -26.90
CA ASP A 77 2.00 -0.60 -26.69
C ASP A 77 2.72 -0.70 -25.35
N VAL A 78 1.97 -0.97 -24.26
CA VAL A 78 2.54 -1.15 -22.91
C VAL A 78 3.39 -2.42 -22.86
N LYS A 79 2.91 -3.50 -23.46
CA LYS A 79 3.64 -4.78 -23.56
C LYS A 79 4.97 -4.60 -24.29
N LYS A 80 4.98 -3.84 -25.38
CA LYS A 80 6.20 -3.51 -26.13
C LYS A 80 7.21 -2.78 -25.26
N VAL A 81 6.80 -1.69 -24.57
CA VAL A 81 7.69 -0.91 -23.68
C VAL A 81 8.23 -1.79 -22.54
N PHE A 82 7.37 -2.66 -21.99
CA PHE A 82 7.78 -3.62 -20.96
C PHE A 82 8.90 -4.53 -21.45
N TYR A 83 8.73 -5.20 -22.59
CA TYR A 83 9.76 -6.11 -23.14
C TYR A 83 11.00 -5.38 -23.63
N ASP A 84 10.88 -4.15 -24.11
CA ASP A 84 12.05 -3.33 -24.45
C ASP A 84 12.84 -2.98 -23.18
N SER A 85 12.17 -2.72 -22.05
CA SER A 85 12.83 -2.51 -20.74
C SER A 85 13.51 -3.81 -20.24
N VAL A 86 12.90 -4.97 -20.44
CA VAL A 86 13.52 -6.27 -20.12
C VAL A 86 14.82 -6.47 -20.91
N LYS A 87 14.85 -6.14 -22.19
CA LYS A 87 16.08 -6.22 -23.01
C LYS A 87 17.18 -5.28 -22.49
N VAL A 88 16.80 -4.12 -21.94
CA VAL A 88 17.79 -3.22 -21.32
C VAL A 88 18.38 -3.86 -20.08
N LEU A 89 17.56 -4.50 -19.22
CA LEU A 89 18.04 -5.23 -18.05
C LEU A 89 19.02 -6.37 -18.43
N GLU A 90 18.70 -7.12 -19.49
CA GLU A 90 19.62 -8.16 -20.00
C GLU A 90 20.96 -7.57 -20.46
N LYS A 91 20.93 -6.42 -21.18
CA LYS A 91 22.15 -5.75 -21.67
C LYS A 91 23.05 -5.25 -20.54
N VAL A 92 22.48 -4.85 -19.40
CA VAL A 92 23.27 -4.46 -18.23
C VAL A 92 23.67 -5.64 -17.33
N GLY A 93 23.42 -6.89 -17.76
CA GLY A 93 23.92 -8.10 -17.11
C GLY A 93 22.94 -8.82 -16.20
N CYS A 94 21.67 -8.39 -16.13
CA CYS A 94 20.66 -9.10 -15.37
C CYS A 94 20.27 -10.42 -16.05
N LYS A 95 20.00 -11.44 -15.23
CA LYS A 95 19.41 -12.71 -15.70
C LYS A 95 17.90 -12.61 -15.63
N ILE A 96 17.20 -12.92 -16.71
CA ILE A 96 15.74 -12.92 -16.75
C ILE A 96 15.21 -14.33 -16.53
N LYS A 97 14.21 -14.46 -15.65
CA LYS A 97 13.54 -15.71 -15.34
C LYS A 97 12.03 -15.49 -15.36
N THR A 98 11.30 -16.31 -16.10
CA THR A 98 9.82 -16.35 -15.97
C THR A 98 9.45 -17.00 -14.66
N ILE A 99 8.51 -16.38 -13.93
CA ILE A 99 7.97 -16.88 -12.67
C ILE A 99 6.44 -16.96 -12.76
N ASN A 100 5.85 -17.73 -11.87
CA ASN A 100 4.40 -17.89 -11.77
C ASN A 100 3.94 -17.54 -10.36
N LEU A 101 3.03 -16.59 -10.23
CA LEU A 101 2.45 -16.11 -8.98
C LEU A 101 0.97 -16.50 -8.91
N LYS A 102 0.69 -17.75 -8.53
CA LYS A 102 -0.64 -18.40 -8.63
C LYS A 102 -1.78 -17.63 -8.02
N TYR A 103 -1.54 -16.93 -6.90
CA TYR A 103 -2.58 -16.29 -6.11
C TYR A 103 -2.71 -14.79 -6.34
N THR A 104 -1.87 -14.19 -7.17
CA THR A 104 -1.90 -12.72 -7.43
C THR A 104 -3.19 -12.26 -8.09
N SER A 105 -3.86 -13.13 -8.87
CA SER A 105 -5.17 -12.85 -9.44
C SER A 105 -6.26 -12.56 -8.39
N LEU A 106 -6.07 -13.03 -7.16
CA LEU A 106 -6.97 -12.76 -6.03
C LEU A 106 -6.63 -11.45 -5.31
N GLY A 107 -5.56 -10.75 -5.69
CA GLY A 107 -5.04 -9.57 -5.01
C GLY A 107 -6.06 -8.45 -4.90
N VAL A 108 -6.74 -8.10 -5.99
CA VAL A 108 -7.77 -7.05 -6.01
C VAL A 108 -8.94 -7.40 -5.09
N SER A 109 -9.41 -8.65 -5.13
CA SER A 109 -10.50 -9.11 -4.27
C SER A 109 -10.13 -9.07 -2.79
N ALA A 110 -8.92 -9.49 -2.43
CA ALA A 110 -8.41 -9.41 -1.06
C ALA A 110 -8.28 -7.94 -0.60
N TYR A 111 -7.73 -7.07 -1.46
CA TYR A 111 -7.64 -5.63 -1.19
C TYR A 111 -9.00 -5.00 -0.92
N GLN A 112 -10.03 -5.31 -1.74
CA GLN A 112 -11.38 -4.76 -1.59
C GLN A 112 -12.06 -5.15 -0.26
N VAL A 113 -11.55 -6.14 0.45
CA VAL A 113 -12.01 -6.50 1.79
C VAL A 113 -11.09 -5.89 2.86
N VAL A 114 -9.78 -6.08 2.76
CA VAL A 114 -8.81 -5.66 3.79
C VAL A 114 -8.77 -4.14 3.92
N ALA A 115 -8.65 -3.42 2.83
CA ALA A 115 -8.51 -1.96 2.89
C ALA A 115 -9.76 -1.27 3.48
N PRO A 116 -11.01 -1.58 3.07
CA PRO A 116 -12.20 -1.04 3.72
C PRO A 116 -12.33 -1.46 5.19
N ALA A 117 -11.97 -2.69 5.56
CA ALA A 117 -12.01 -3.15 6.95
C ALA A 117 -11.08 -2.33 7.85
N GLU A 118 -9.84 -2.13 7.43
CA GLU A 118 -8.88 -1.28 8.15
C GLU A 118 -9.30 0.20 8.14
N CYS A 119 -9.82 0.69 7.01
CA CYS A 119 -10.36 2.05 6.88
C CYS A 119 -11.47 2.30 7.91
N SER A 120 -12.44 1.40 8.03
CA SER A 120 -13.55 1.55 8.99
C SER A 120 -13.04 1.66 10.43
N SER A 121 -12.04 0.87 10.78
CA SER A 121 -11.39 0.90 12.10
C SER A 121 -10.58 2.17 12.32
N ASN A 122 -9.72 2.54 11.37
CA ASN A 122 -8.84 3.71 11.50
C ASN A 122 -9.62 5.03 11.52
N LEU A 123 -10.62 5.17 10.65
CA LEU A 123 -11.41 6.40 10.56
C LEU A 123 -12.52 6.50 11.62
N SER A 124 -12.73 5.49 12.45
CA SER A 124 -13.65 5.58 13.60
C SER A 124 -13.24 6.65 14.62
N ARG A 125 -11.95 7.00 14.66
CA ARG A 125 -11.38 7.99 15.58
C ARG A 125 -11.73 9.43 15.25
N PHE A 126 -12.12 9.69 14.00
CA PHE A 126 -12.47 11.04 13.53
C PHE A 126 -13.94 11.31 13.85
N ASP A 127 -14.18 11.74 15.09
CA ASP A 127 -15.50 11.88 15.70
C ASP A 127 -15.94 13.36 15.90
N GLY A 128 -15.03 14.31 15.58
CA GLY A 128 -15.29 15.73 15.78
C GLY A 128 -15.16 16.19 17.23
N VAL A 129 -14.79 15.29 18.17
CA VAL A 129 -14.57 15.60 19.59
C VAL A 129 -13.09 15.72 19.90
N ARG A 130 -12.32 14.66 19.61
CA ARG A 130 -10.88 14.60 19.87
C ARG A 130 -10.07 15.32 18.80
N TYR A 131 -10.43 15.11 17.54
CA TYR A 131 -9.80 15.74 16.36
C TYR A 131 -10.64 15.51 15.11
N GLY A 132 -10.23 16.10 14.01
CA GLY A 132 -10.92 16.08 12.73
C GLY A 132 -11.95 17.19 12.62
N HIS A 133 -12.75 17.13 11.55
CA HIS A 133 -13.83 18.09 11.33
C HIS A 133 -14.88 17.98 12.44
N ARG A 134 -15.34 19.14 12.95
CA ARG A 134 -16.43 19.24 13.91
C ARG A 134 -17.56 20.07 13.30
N SER A 135 -18.76 19.54 13.29
CA SER A 135 -19.95 20.24 12.84
C SER A 135 -20.38 21.31 13.85
N ASP A 136 -20.76 22.48 13.36
CA ASP A 136 -21.36 23.55 14.15
C ASP A 136 -22.88 23.32 14.38
N ASN A 137 -23.49 22.39 13.66
CA ASN A 137 -24.93 22.11 13.65
C ASN A 137 -25.32 20.93 14.56
N SER A 138 -24.78 20.87 15.76
CA SER A 138 -25.06 19.77 16.68
C SER A 138 -25.98 20.16 17.84
N SER A 139 -27.10 19.47 18.00
CA SER A 139 -28.02 19.67 19.11
C SER A 139 -27.66 18.86 20.36
N ASP A 140 -27.01 17.72 20.17
CA ASP A 140 -26.60 16.77 21.19
C ASP A 140 -25.38 15.97 20.74
N LEU A 141 -24.85 15.08 21.58
CA LEU A 141 -23.63 14.32 21.33
C LEU A 141 -23.80 13.35 20.14
N GLU A 142 -24.94 12.71 20.01
CA GLU A 142 -25.20 11.78 18.90
C GLU A 142 -25.22 12.50 17.56
N ASN A 143 -25.92 13.64 17.52
CA ASN A 143 -25.95 14.49 16.35
C ASN A 143 -24.56 15.06 16.03
N LEU A 144 -23.76 15.44 17.05
CA LEU A 144 -22.40 15.89 16.83
C LEU A 144 -21.57 14.84 16.08
N TYR A 145 -21.59 13.59 16.49
CA TYR A 145 -20.89 12.52 15.80
C TYR A 145 -21.41 12.32 14.37
N ARG A 146 -22.71 12.25 14.23
CA ARG A 146 -23.34 12.00 12.93
C ARG A 146 -23.06 13.11 11.92
N GLU A 147 -23.29 14.35 12.30
CA GLU A 147 -23.09 15.49 11.41
C GLU A 147 -21.60 15.73 11.11
N SER A 148 -20.72 15.70 12.12
CA SER A 148 -19.26 15.82 11.91
C SER A 148 -18.72 14.80 10.92
N ARG A 149 -19.13 13.53 11.06
CA ARG A 149 -18.71 12.47 10.15
C ARG A 149 -19.38 12.56 8.77
N SER A 150 -20.64 13.03 8.74
CA SER A 150 -21.36 13.24 7.49
C SER A 150 -20.75 14.35 6.64
N GLU A 151 -20.35 15.44 7.27
CA GLU A 151 -19.72 16.60 6.62
C GLU A 151 -18.25 16.32 6.30
N GLY A 152 -17.50 15.71 7.24
CA GLY A 152 -16.06 15.54 7.16
C GLY A 152 -15.61 14.44 6.20
N PHE A 153 -16.45 13.43 5.91
CA PHE A 153 -16.10 12.35 5.00
C PHE A 153 -16.80 12.45 3.64
N GLY A 154 -16.02 12.40 2.57
CA GLY A 154 -16.55 12.32 1.22
C GLY A 154 -17.35 11.02 0.97
N LYS A 155 -18.14 11.03 -0.10
CA LYS A 155 -19.05 9.92 -0.44
C LYS A 155 -18.35 8.57 -0.56
N GLU A 156 -17.20 8.52 -1.22
CA GLU A 156 -16.44 7.26 -1.41
C GLU A 156 -15.86 6.75 -0.09
N VAL A 157 -15.33 7.63 0.75
CA VAL A 157 -14.81 7.25 2.07
C VAL A 157 -15.92 6.67 2.94
N LYS A 158 -17.09 7.30 2.98
CA LYS A 158 -18.29 6.78 3.69
C LYS A 158 -18.67 5.38 3.18
N ARG A 159 -18.67 5.17 1.86
CA ARG A 159 -18.93 3.86 1.27
C ARG A 159 -17.94 2.80 1.75
N ARG A 160 -16.65 3.11 1.77
CA ARG A 160 -15.59 2.19 2.25
C ARG A 160 -15.73 1.90 3.74
N ILE A 161 -16.04 2.90 4.56
CA ILE A 161 -16.32 2.70 6.00
C ILE A 161 -17.48 1.71 6.18
N LEU A 162 -18.58 1.86 5.45
CA LEU A 162 -19.73 0.96 5.52
C LEU A 162 -19.38 -0.48 5.11
N VAL A 163 -18.68 -0.64 3.98
CA VAL A 163 -18.20 -1.94 3.50
C VAL A 163 -17.28 -2.61 4.52
N GLY A 164 -16.35 -1.85 5.09
CA GLY A 164 -15.43 -2.35 6.10
C GLY A 164 -16.12 -2.76 7.39
N THR A 165 -17.05 -1.94 7.86
CA THR A 165 -17.87 -2.26 9.05
C THR A 165 -18.67 -3.56 8.84
N TYR A 166 -19.25 -3.74 7.66
CA TYR A 166 -19.94 -4.98 7.30
C TYR A 166 -18.99 -6.18 7.32
N ALA A 167 -17.83 -6.07 6.67
CA ALA A 167 -16.84 -7.16 6.61
C ALA A 167 -16.28 -7.56 7.99
N LEU A 168 -16.28 -6.63 8.96
CA LEU A 168 -15.84 -6.88 10.33
C LEU A 168 -16.98 -7.30 11.29
N SER A 169 -18.23 -7.28 10.84
CA SER A 169 -19.37 -7.58 11.71
C SER A 169 -19.47 -9.07 12.04
N ALA A 170 -20.17 -9.39 13.14
CA ALA A 170 -20.42 -10.74 13.58
C ALA A 170 -21.10 -11.58 12.47
N GLY A 171 -20.61 -12.79 12.25
CA GLY A 171 -21.07 -13.69 11.19
C GLY A 171 -20.44 -13.48 9.82
N TYR A 172 -19.81 -12.33 9.56
CA TYR A 172 -19.14 -12.04 8.28
C TYR A 172 -17.61 -11.97 8.40
N TYR A 173 -17.08 -11.75 9.59
CA TYR A 173 -15.66 -11.62 9.86
C TYR A 173 -14.84 -12.80 9.31
N ASP A 174 -15.23 -14.03 9.60
CA ASP A 174 -14.53 -15.22 9.13
C ASP A 174 -14.66 -15.42 7.62
N ALA A 175 -15.86 -15.16 7.09
CA ALA A 175 -16.17 -15.36 5.67
C ALA A 175 -15.45 -14.36 4.75
N TYR A 176 -15.23 -13.13 5.22
CA TYR A 176 -14.63 -12.05 4.43
C TYR A 176 -13.23 -11.69 4.92
N TYR A 177 -13.10 -11.12 6.11
CA TYR A 177 -11.83 -10.55 6.58
C TYR A 177 -10.77 -11.62 6.80
N LEU A 178 -11.04 -12.67 7.56
CA LEU A 178 -10.07 -13.76 7.76
C LEU A 178 -9.72 -14.47 6.46
N LYS A 179 -10.68 -14.67 5.57
CA LYS A 179 -10.44 -15.26 4.26
C LYS A 179 -9.51 -14.38 3.43
N ALA A 180 -9.72 -13.06 3.40
CA ALA A 180 -8.86 -12.11 2.70
C ALA A 180 -7.44 -12.08 3.29
N GLN A 181 -7.28 -12.18 4.62
CA GLN A 181 -5.98 -12.28 5.27
C GLN A 181 -5.25 -13.59 4.89
N LYS A 182 -5.97 -14.72 4.79
CA LYS A 182 -5.40 -15.98 4.30
C LYS A 182 -4.91 -15.87 2.86
N VAL A 183 -5.69 -15.24 1.98
CA VAL A 183 -5.31 -14.98 0.59
C VAL A 183 -4.06 -14.08 0.52
N ARG A 184 -4.01 -13.03 1.33
CA ARG A 184 -2.82 -12.16 1.43
C ARG A 184 -1.56 -12.94 1.79
N ASN A 185 -1.65 -13.89 2.73
CA ASN A 185 -0.54 -14.77 3.09
C ASN A 185 -0.13 -15.70 1.93
N LEU A 186 -1.09 -16.25 1.18
CA LEU A 186 -0.79 -17.07 0.00
C LEU A 186 -0.05 -16.26 -1.06
N ILE A 187 -0.49 -15.03 -1.33
CA ILE A 187 0.20 -14.11 -2.25
C ILE A 187 1.63 -13.82 -1.75
N ALA A 188 1.79 -13.53 -0.46
CA ALA A 188 3.12 -13.29 0.11
C ALA A 188 4.06 -14.50 -0.03
N ASN A 189 3.51 -15.72 0.10
CA ASN A 189 4.29 -16.95 -0.11
C ASN A 189 4.69 -17.13 -1.57
N ASP A 190 3.80 -16.84 -2.55
CA ASP A 190 4.16 -16.87 -3.97
C ASP A 190 5.42 -16.03 -4.26
N PHE A 191 5.53 -14.84 -3.66
CA PHE A 191 6.71 -13.98 -3.82
C PHE A 191 7.95 -14.49 -3.08
N ARG A 192 7.78 -15.21 -1.95
CA ARG A 192 8.93 -15.78 -1.22
C ARG A 192 9.49 -17.01 -1.90
N ASP A 193 8.63 -17.75 -2.60
CA ASP A 193 8.99 -19.02 -3.27
C ASP A 193 9.59 -18.79 -4.67
N ALA A 194 9.38 -17.59 -5.25
CA ALA A 194 9.85 -17.22 -6.58
C ALA A 194 11.30 -16.73 -6.59
#